data_2176b5579857069bcec872ad33dbb8fa
#
_entry.id   2176b5579857069bcec872ad33dbb8fa
#
_cell.length_a   1.000
_cell.length_b   1.000
_cell.length_c   1.000
_cell.angle_alpha   90.00
_cell.angle_beta   90.00
_cell.angle_gamma   90.00
#
_symmetry.space_group_name_H-M   'P 1'
#
loop_
_entity.id
_entity.type
_entity.pdbx_description
1 polymer ?
#
loop_
_entity_poly.entity_id
_entity_poly.type
_entity_poly.pdbx_seq_one_letter_code
_entity_poly.pdbx_strand_id
1 'polypeptide(L)'
;MTTLSTPKLEDSKHLIMDKNKAAPKLKNFPFVLWLNLDRYPDRRKYMEEHLAYWQIENHHRITGIDGSDDATDRLKGRVPDNMNPGEIGCVLTHLEAIKYFVNETDLDEVMIMEDDVDLNTAKHWAFKWTEVRNRLPINFDTCQFTIINPQGIHLKLHHRFINDFSAACYIITRHHAEKVLKLHQRGNFWKIDQNIKPRAVSEDLILDSGKGYAVPIFNYKLNMGSAIHEEHIDIFHKDSQEGLENYWKQNGQDIKLEELMILDEYVGRLPPQAYVQQ
;
A
#
# COMPACT_ATOMS: atom_id res chain seq x y z
N MET A 1 17.50 46.75 25.58
CA MET A 1 16.28 46.42 24.79
C MET A 1 16.76 45.94 23.43
N THR A 2 16.81 44.64 23.25
CA THR A 2 17.26 44.00 22.01
C THR A 2 16.01 43.70 21.18
N THR A 3 15.83 44.42 20.10
CA THR A 3 14.73 44.21 19.14
C THR A 3 14.99 42.93 18.39
N LEU A 4 14.12 41.93 18.62
CA LEU A 4 14.02 40.73 17.78
C LEU A 4 13.48 41.16 16.41
N SER A 5 14.30 41.07 15.38
CA SER A 5 13.88 41.25 14.00
C SER A 5 13.07 40.02 13.56
N THR A 6 11.84 40.23 13.16
CA THR A 6 11.02 39.22 12.44
C THR A 6 11.74 38.81 11.15
N PRO A 7 11.84 37.50 10.83
CA PRO A 7 12.42 37.06 9.56
C PRO A 7 11.58 37.61 8.39
N LYS A 8 12.26 38.17 7.41
CA LYS A 8 11.61 38.73 6.21
C LYS A 8 11.00 37.59 5.38
N LEU A 9 9.83 37.85 4.78
CA LEU A 9 9.05 36.97 3.93
C LEU A 9 9.83 36.36 2.73
N GLU A 10 11.03 36.89 2.45
CA GLU A 10 11.93 36.43 1.38
C GLU A 10 12.66 35.12 1.74
N ASP A 11 12.87 34.81 3.02
CA ASP A 11 13.53 33.57 3.45
C ASP A 11 12.61 32.35 3.31
N SER A 12 11.29 32.55 3.31
CA SER A 12 10.32 31.46 3.07
C SER A 12 10.22 31.03 1.60
N LYS A 13 10.64 31.87 0.64
CA LYS A 13 10.63 31.51 -0.79
C LYS A 13 11.76 30.58 -1.18
N HIS A 14 12.86 30.52 -0.47
CA HIS A 14 13.96 29.60 -0.73
C HIS A 14 13.68 28.17 -0.22
N LEU A 15 12.82 27.99 0.77
CA LEU A 15 12.37 26.67 1.25
C LEU A 15 11.38 25.97 0.28
N ILE A 16 10.80 26.70 -0.68
CA ILE A 16 9.85 26.17 -1.68
C ILE A 16 10.57 25.62 -2.93
N MET A 17 11.88 25.73 -3.03
CA MET A 17 12.61 25.47 -4.30
C MET A 17 13.34 24.15 -4.41
N ASP A 18 13.20 23.22 -3.49
CA ASP A 18 13.62 21.85 -3.77
C ASP A 18 12.45 21.04 -4.40
N LYS A 19 12.05 21.50 -5.59
CA LYS A 19 11.01 20.81 -6.36
C LYS A 19 11.49 19.41 -6.67
N ASN A 20 10.71 18.42 -6.24
CA ASN A 20 10.96 17.04 -6.61
C ASN A 20 10.99 16.89 -8.14
N LYS A 21 12.19 16.82 -8.71
CA LYS A 21 12.39 16.65 -10.17
C LYS A 21 11.81 15.34 -10.71
N ALA A 22 11.56 14.38 -9.83
CA ALA A 22 10.96 13.10 -10.18
C ALA A 22 9.42 13.11 -10.09
N ALA A 23 8.78 14.13 -9.52
CA ALA A 23 7.32 14.21 -9.40
C ALA A 23 6.56 13.96 -10.72
N PRO A 24 7.06 14.43 -11.91
CA PRO A 24 6.40 14.12 -13.17
C PRO A 24 6.31 12.62 -13.51
N LYS A 25 7.11 11.76 -12.86
CA LYS A 25 7.03 10.29 -13.03
C LYS A 25 5.74 9.73 -12.45
N LEU A 26 5.16 10.38 -11.44
CA LEU A 26 3.86 10.02 -10.85
C LEU A 26 2.70 10.90 -11.35
N LYS A 27 2.87 11.65 -12.44
CA LYS A 27 1.77 12.40 -13.05
C LYS A 27 0.63 11.47 -13.44
N ASN A 28 -0.61 11.90 -13.17
CA ASN A 28 -1.84 11.12 -13.34
C ASN A 28 -1.88 9.87 -12.43
N PHE A 29 -1.29 9.97 -11.25
CA PHE A 29 -1.47 8.96 -10.21
C PHE A 29 -2.95 8.86 -9.86
N PRO A 30 -3.48 7.67 -9.55
CA PRO A 30 -4.90 7.53 -9.21
C PRO A 30 -5.25 8.30 -7.94
N PHE A 31 -6.54 8.48 -7.69
CA PHE A 31 -7.02 8.98 -6.41
C PHE A 31 -6.55 8.09 -5.28
N VAL A 32 -5.94 8.67 -4.26
CA VAL A 32 -5.36 7.93 -3.13
C VAL A 32 -6.27 7.99 -1.93
N LEU A 33 -6.66 6.82 -1.42
CA LEU A 33 -7.21 6.66 -0.07
C LEU A 33 -6.08 6.18 0.83
N TRP A 34 -5.71 6.98 1.83
CA TRP A 34 -4.63 6.59 2.72
C TRP A 34 -5.10 6.43 4.16
N LEU A 35 -4.63 5.38 4.79
CA LEU A 35 -5.10 4.87 6.07
C LEU A 35 -4.17 5.35 7.17
N ASN A 36 -4.72 5.94 8.23
CA ASN A 36 -3.91 6.40 9.35
C ASN A 36 -4.72 6.44 10.64
N LEU A 37 -4.15 5.88 11.70
CA LEU A 37 -4.70 5.97 13.06
C LEU A 37 -4.48 7.36 13.66
N ASP A 38 -5.50 7.93 14.29
CA ASP A 38 -5.42 9.27 14.91
C ASP A 38 -4.32 9.38 15.98
N ARG A 39 -3.99 8.27 16.66
CA ARG A 39 -2.92 8.20 17.64
C ARG A 39 -1.50 8.30 17.08
N TYR A 40 -1.34 8.26 15.73
CA TYR A 40 -0.05 8.39 15.04
C TYR A 40 0.05 9.68 14.21
N PRO A 41 0.11 10.87 14.87
CA PRO A 41 0.16 12.16 14.17
C PRO A 41 1.44 12.33 13.33
N ASP A 42 2.55 11.72 13.73
CA ASP A 42 3.81 11.81 13.00
C ASP A 42 3.74 11.04 11.67
N ARG A 43 3.10 9.87 11.63
CA ARG A 43 2.84 9.11 10.41
C ARG A 43 1.87 9.87 9.50
N ARG A 44 0.85 10.51 10.08
CA ARG A 44 -0.04 11.40 9.35
C ARG A 44 0.71 12.53 8.68
N LYS A 45 1.55 13.24 9.42
CA LYS A 45 2.38 14.33 8.91
C LYS A 45 3.30 13.84 7.78
N TYR A 46 3.94 12.68 7.98
CA TYR A 46 4.76 12.07 6.93
C TYR A 46 3.98 11.87 5.64
N MET A 47 2.79 11.27 5.68
CA MET A 47 2.01 11.01 4.47
C MET A 47 1.55 12.30 3.79
N GLU A 48 1.09 13.30 4.55
CA GLU A 48 0.70 14.61 4.02
C GLU A 48 1.88 15.29 3.30
N GLU A 49 3.07 15.31 3.92
CA GLU A 49 4.30 15.84 3.31
C GLU A 49 4.78 15.01 2.12
N HIS A 50 4.67 13.69 2.19
CA HIS A 50 5.09 12.76 1.13
C HIS A 50 4.22 12.89 -0.12
N LEU A 51 2.90 12.94 0.03
CA LEU A 51 1.98 13.14 -1.09
C LEU A 51 2.19 14.54 -1.72
N ALA A 52 2.36 15.58 -0.90
CA ALA A 52 2.69 16.92 -1.38
C ALA A 52 4.03 16.96 -2.12
N TYR A 53 5.07 16.28 -1.62
CA TYR A 53 6.38 16.18 -2.28
C TYR A 53 6.28 15.53 -3.66
N TRP A 54 5.39 14.54 -3.83
CA TRP A 54 5.12 13.87 -5.10
C TRP A 54 4.06 14.58 -5.96
N GLN A 55 3.52 15.72 -5.50
CA GLN A 55 2.47 16.48 -6.17
C GLN A 55 1.20 15.65 -6.44
N ILE A 56 0.88 14.74 -5.52
CA ILE A 56 -0.35 13.96 -5.53
C ILE A 56 -1.39 14.74 -4.74
N GLU A 57 -2.22 15.52 -5.43
CA GLU A 57 -3.23 16.40 -4.83
C GLU A 57 -4.57 15.69 -4.59
N ASN A 58 -4.86 14.67 -5.40
CA ASN A 58 -6.10 13.92 -5.33
C ASN A 58 -5.98 12.78 -4.32
N HIS A 59 -6.22 13.08 -3.05
CA HIS A 59 -6.18 12.09 -1.98
C HIS A 59 -7.18 12.39 -0.87
N HIS A 60 -7.54 11.35 -0.11
CA HIS A 60 -8.38 11.46 1.08
C HIS A 60 -7.85 10.54 2.18
N ARG A 61 -7.81 11.05 3.41
CA ARG A 61 -7.42 10.26 4.58
C ARG A 61 -8.62 9.49 5.11
N ILE A 62 -8.45 8.20 5.30
CA ILE A 62 -9.37 7.35 6.04
C ILE A 62 -8.84 7.21 7.46
N THR A 63 -9.64 7.61 8.45
CA THR A 63 -9.30 7.40 9.85
C THR A 63 -9.27 5.92 10.17
N GLY A 64 -8.13 5.44 10.63
CA GLY A 64 -7.92 4.05 10.98
C GLY A 64 -8.77 3.64 12.20
N ILE A 65 -9.17 2.38 12.21
CA ILE A 65 -9.86 1.76 13.35
C ILE A 65 -8.79 1.18 14.26
N ASP A 66 -8.77 1.65 15.50
CA ASP A 66 -7.87 1.11 16.51
C ASP A 66 -8.37 -0.25 16.99
N GLY A 67 -7.57 -1.30 16.72
CA GLY A 67 -7.93 -2.65 17.11
C GLY A 67 -7.93 -2.89 18.63
N SER A 68 -7.24 -2.02 19.39
CA SER A 68 -7.22 -2.10 20.86
C SER A 68 -8.51 -1.59 21.53
N ASP A 69 -9.30 -0.77 20.79
CA ASP A 69 -10.55 -0.22 21.27
C ASP A 69 -11.76 -1.04 20.71
N ASP A 70 -12.82 -0.39 20.29
CA ASP A 70 -14.11 -1.01 19.93
C ASP A 70 -14.13 -1.73 18.55
N ALA A 71 -13.00 -2.21 18.03
CA ALA A 71 -12.94 -2.86 16.74
C ALA A 71 -13.84 -4.12 16.67
N THR A 72 -13.91 -4.87 17.77
CA THR A 72 -14.76 -6.07 17.86
C THR A 72 -16.25 -5.74 17.83
N ASP A 73 -16.66 -4.57 18.31
CA ASP A 73 -18.05 -4.11 18.30
C ASP A 73 -18.54 -3.80 16.88
N ARG A 74 -17.60 -3.60 15.95
CA ARG A 74 -17.89 -3.43 14.52
C ARG A 74 -18.05 -4.75 13.77
N LEU A 75 -17.78 -5.88 14.42
CA LEU A 75 -17.89 -7.20 13.83
C LEU A 75 -19.27 -7.82 14.07
N LYS A 76 -19.73 -8.55 13.07
CA LYS A 76 -20.92 -9.40 13.18
C LYS A 76 -20.52 -10.86 13.01
N GLY A 77 -20.81 -11.66 14.01
CA GLY A 77 -20.47 -13.07 14.02
C GLY A 77 -19.26 -13.35 14.90
N ARG A 78 -18.51 -14.41 14.56
CA ARG A 78 -17.33 -14.82 15.32
C ARG A 78 -16.14 -13.93 14.99
N VAL A 79 -15.46 -13.46 16.03
CA VAL A 79 -14.14 -12.86 15.89
C VAL A 79 -13.13 -13.96 15.53
N PRO A 80 -12.26 -13.78 14.54
CA PRO A 80 -11.23 -14.77 14.22
C PRO A 80 -10.27 -14.99 15.39
N ASP A 81 -10.11 -16.24 15.84
CA ASP A 81 -9.30 -16.58 17.03
C ASP A 81 -7.79 -16.40 16.81
N ASN A 82 -7.34 -16.35 15.56
CA ASN A 82 -5.93 -16.27 15.18
C ASN A 82 -5.50 -14.88 14.71
N MET A 83 -6.29 -13.85 15.00
CA MET A 83 -5.96 -12.46 14.70
C MET A 83 -5.70 -11.68 15.99
N ASN A 84 -4.64 -10.87 15.97
CA ASN A 84 -4.44 -9.89 17.02
C ASN A 84 -5.32 -8.63 16.81
N PRO A 85 -5.51 -7.80 17.84
CA PRO A 85 -6.33 -6.58 17.70
C PRO A 85 -5.87 -5.63 16.60
N GLY A 86 -4.55 -5.49 16.39
CA GLY A 86 -3.99 -4.66 15.33
C GLY A 86 -4.37 -5.15 13.92
N GLU A 87 -4.32 -6.46 13.69
CA GLU A 87 -4.76 -7.07 12.43
C GLU A 87 -6.26 -6.86 12.19
N ILE A 88 -7.09 -6.96 13.23
CA ILE A 88 -8.52 -6.67 13.15
C ILE A 88 -8.73 -5.19 12.77
N GLY A 89 -8.09 -4.26 13.46
CA GLY A 89 -8.16 -2.84 13.15
C GLY A 89 -7.71 -2.52 11.73
N CYS A 90 -6.62 -3.14 11.28
CA CYS A 90 -6.10 -2.99 9.92
C CYS A 90 -7.13 -3.42 8.87
N VAL A 91 -7.63 -4.66 8.92
CA VAL A 91 -8.60 -5.14 7.93
C VAL A 91 -9.88 -4.33 7.92
N LEU A 92 -10.39 -3.92 9.09
CA LEU A 92 -11.57 -3.06 9.17
C LEU A 92 -11.32 -1.68 8.55
N THR A 93 -10.14 -1.12 8.73
CA THR A 93 -9.76 0.16 8.11
C THR A 93 -9.73 0.06 6.59
N HIS A 94 -9.15 -1.01 6.04
CA HIS A 94 -9.18 -1.26 4.59
C HIS A 94 -10.61 -1.42 4.06
N LEU A 95 -11.48 -2.12 4.79
CA LEU A 95 -12.89 -2.27 4.41
C LEU A 95 -13.66 -0.93 4.47
N GLU A 96 -13.39 -0.06 5.44
CA GLU A 96 -13.96 1.30 5.45
C GLU A 96 -13.45 2.16 4.29
N ALA A 97 -12.17 2.03 3.90
CA ALA A 97 -11.66 2.70 2.70
C ALA A 97 -12.37 2.23 1.42
N ILE A 98 -12.57 0.93 1.28
CA ILE A 98 -13.32 0.34 0.16
C ILE A 98 -14.77 0.83 0.15
N LYS A 99 -15.41 0.91 1.33
CA LYS A 99 -16.76 1.43 1.47
C LYS A 99 -16.85 2.92 1.09
N TYR A 100 -15.87 3.72 1.53
CA TYR A 100 -15.76 5.12 1.10
C TYR A 100 -15.63 5.22 -0.42
N PHE A 101 -14.74 4.44 -1.02
CA PHE A 101 -14.55 4.41 -2.46
C PHE A 101 -15.86 4.15 -3.22
N VAL A 102 -16.61 3.13 -2.83
CA VAL A 102 -17.85 2.74 -3.52
C VAL A 102 -18.97 3.76 -3.30
N ASN A 103 -19.10 4.32 -2.11
CA ASN A 103 -20.25 5.16 -1.74
C ASN A 103 -20.03 6.64 -2.00
N GLU A 104 -18.78 7.12 -1.92
CA GLU A 104 -18.47 8.56 -1.92
C GLU A 104 -17.74 9.02 -3.19
N THR A 105 -17.49 8.12 -4.15
CA THR A 105 -16.83 8.47 -5.41
C THR A 105 -17.52 7.79 -6.59
N ASP A 106 -17.30 8.32 -7.81
CA ASP A 106 -17.74 7.70 -9.08
C ASP A 106 -16.55 7.15 -9.88
N LEU A 107 -15.38 6.97 -9.24
CA LEU A 107 -14.15 6.51 -9.88
C LEU A 107 -14.23 5.01 -10.22
N ASP A 108 -13.55 4.60 -11.30
CA ASP A 108 -13.46 3.19 -11.69
C ASP A 108 -12.44 2.41 -10.87
N GLU A 109 -11.44 3.12 -10.31
CA GLU A 109 -10.37 2.54 -9.50
C GLU A 109 -9.79 3.58 -8.55
N VAL A 110 -9.19 3.11 -7.45
CA VAL A 110 -8.45 3.94 -6.49
C VAL A 110 -7.18 3.23 -6.04
N MET A 111 -6.20 4.02 -5.59
CA MET A 111 -5.04 3.51 -4.85
C MET A 111 -5.34 3.55 -3.36
N ILE A 112 -5.17 2.43 -2.66
CA ILE A 112 -5.23 2.38 -1.20
C ILE A 112 -3.81 2.28 -0.67
N MET A 113 -3.47 3.11 0.32
CA MET A 113 -2.13 3.18 0.93
C MET A 113 -2.21 3.18 2.45
N GLU A 114 -1.32 2.46 3.12
CA GLU A 114 -1.05 2.68 4.54
C GLU A 114 -0.15 3.91 4.74
N ASP A 115 -0.07 4.40 5.97
CA ASP A 115 0.59 5.66 6.30
C ASP A 115 2.12 5.58 6.43
N ASP A 116 2.72 4.47 6.01
CA ASP A 116 4.16 4.24 5.91
C ASP A 116 4.66 3.96 4.49
N VAL A 117 3.82 4.05 3.49
CA VAL A 117 4.21 3.84 2.08
C VAL A 117 5.28 4.85 1.66
N ASP A 118 6.30 4.35 0.93
CA ASP A 118 7.37 5.16 0.37
C ASP A 118 7.41 5.05 -1.16
N LEU A 119 7.05 6.15 -1.82
CA LEU A 119 7.06 6.28 -3.28
C LEU A 119 8.45 6.64 -3.85
N ASN A 120 9.50 6.74 -3.00
CA ASN A 120 10.82 7.25 -3.40
C ASN A 120 11.56 6.36 -4.39
N THR A 121 11.20 5.10 -4.51
CA THR A 121 11.70 4.21 -5.59
C THR A 121 11.47 4.81 -6.98
N ALA A 122 10.38 5.57 -7.17
CA ALA A 122 10.08 6.24 -8.41
C ALA A 122 11.15 7.27 -8.85
N LYS A 123 12.00 7.77 -7.93
CA LYS A 123 13.15 8.61 -8.29
C LYS A 123 14.12 7.90 -9.24
N HIS A 124 14.20 6.59 -9.10
CA HIS A 124 15.14 5.73 -9.81
C HIS A 124 14.59 5.14 -11.12
N TRP A 125 13.28 5.29 -11.41
CA TRP A 125 12.67 4.70 -12.63
C TRP A 125 13.14 5.41 -13.90
N ALA A 126 13.23 4.67 -15.00
CA ALA A 126 13.36 5.21 -16.36
C ALA A 126 12.00 5.50 -17.02
N PHE A 127 10.90 5.12 -16.37
CA PHE A 127 9.53 5.18 -16.87
C PHE A 127 8.62 6.03 -15.97
N LYS A 128 7.35 6.14 -16.35
CA LYS A 128 6.31 6.90 -15.61
C LYS A 128 5.19 5.98 -15.15
N TRP A 129 4.44 6.40 -14.14
CA TRP A 129 3.26 5.71 -13.64
C TRP A 129 2.24 5.38 -14.74
N THR A 130 1.96 6.33 -15.63
CA THR A 130 1.01 6.11 -16.73
C THR A 130 1.40 4.94 -17.65
N GLU A 131 2.69 4.70 -17.81
CA GLU A 131 3.18 3.57 -18.60
C GLU A 131 3.03 2.24 -17.85
N VAL A 132 3.26 2.24 -16.53
CA VAL A 132 2.97 1.10 -15.64
C VAL A 132 1.49 0.77 -15.69
N ARG A 133 0.62 1.78 -15.44
CA ARG A 133 -0.84 1.59 -15.41
C ARG A 133 -1.38 1.01 -16.71
N ASN A 134 -0.88 1.47 -17.85
CA ASN A 134 -1.30 1.00 -19.17
C ASN A 134 -0.87 -0.45 -19.47
N ARG A 135 0.04 -1.01 -18.70
CA ARG A 135 0.52 -2.40 -18.85
C ARG A 135 -0.05 -3.37 -17.80
N LEU A 136 -0.86 -2.88 -16.86
CA LEU A 136 -1.59 -3.78 -15.98
C LEU A 136 -2.56 -4.63 -16.80
N PRO A 137 -2.80 -5.90 -16.42
CA PRO A 137 -3.74 -6.77 -17.11
C PRO A 137 -5.14 -6.14 -17.20
N ILE A 138 -5.79 -6.23 -18.35
CA ILE A 138 -7.07 -5.53 -18.64
C ILE A 138 -8.16 -5.86 -17.61
N ASN A 139 -8.19 -7.08 -17.11
CA ASN A 139 -9.22 -7.57 -16.20
C ASN A 139 -8.68 -7.82 -14.79
N PHE A 140 -7.73 -6.99 -14.31
CA PHE A 140 -7.32 -7.11 -12.92
C PHE A 140 -8.42 -6.63 -11.98
N ASP A 141 -8.50 -7.24 -10.82
CA ASP A 141 -9.33 -6.80 -9.70
C ASP A 141 -8.52 -5.95 -8.73
N THR A 142 -7.29 -6.40 -8.43
CA THR A 142 -6.31 -5.70 -7.60
C THR A 142 -4.90 -5.84 -8.17
N CYS A 143 -4.03 -4.86 -7.91
CA CYS A 143 -2.60 -4.99 -8.11
C CYS A 143 -1.85 -4.40 -6.92
N GLN A 144 -1.03 -5.23 -6.28
CA GLN A 144 -0.21 -4.88 -5.12
C GLN A 144 1.13 -4.32 -5.58
N PHE A 145 1.58 -3.21 -4.96
CA PHE A 145 2.80 -2.51 -5.35
C PHE A 145 3.89 -2.49 -4.27
N THR A 146 3.56 -2.87 -3.03
CA THR A 146 4.50 -3.12 -1.95
C THR A 146 4.44 -4.58 -1.56
N ILE A 147 5.59 -5.23 -1.46
CA ILE A 147 5.66 -6.64 -1.11
C ILE A 147 6.68 -6.82 0.02
N ILE A 148 6.30 -7.60 1.01
CA ILE A 148 7.18 -8.14 2.03
C ILE A 148 7.20 -9.65 1.82
N ASN A 149 8.36 -10.22 1.50
CA ASN A 149 8.48 -11.66 1.31
C ASN A 149 9.77 -12.17 1.95
N PRO A 150 9.68 -13.01 3.00
CA PRO A 150 10.85 -13.55 3.69
C PRO A 150 11.70 -14.51 2.86
N GLN A 151 11.15 -15.00 1.74
CA GLN A 151 11.83 -15.93 0.83
C GLN A 151 12.46 -15.22 -0.39
N GLY A 152 12.34 -13.90 -0.47
CA GLY A 152 12.80 -13.10 -1.59
C GLY A 152 11.65 -12.50 -2.41
N ILE A 153 11.87 -11.27 -2.89
CA ILE A 153 10.86 -10.52 -3.64
C ILE A 153 10.98 -10.86 -5.12
N HIS A 154 9.87 -11.29 -5.73
CA HIS A 154 9.80 -11.44 -7.18
C HIS A 154 9.49 -10.07 -7.81
N LEU A 155 10.37 -9.61 -8.70
CA LEU A 155 10.38 -8.23 -9.16
C LEU A 155 9.45 -7.96 -10.35
N LYS A 156 9.13 -8.98 -11.16
CA LYS A 156 8.25 -8.83 -12.33
C LYS A 156 6.78 -8.88 -11.94
N LEU A 157 5.93 -8.38 -12.82
CA LEU A 157 4.49 -8.55 -12.70
C LEU A 157 4.14 -10.05 -12.64
N HIS A 158 3.39 -10.46 -11.64
CA HIS A 158 2.97 -11.84 -11.47
C HIS A 158 1.58 -11.93 -10.84
N HIS A 159 0.95 -13.09 -10.91
CA HIS A 159 -0.24 -13.37 -10.11
C HIS A 159 0.16 -13.37 -8.64
N ARG A 160 -0.57 -12.58 -7.83
CA ARG A 160 -0.34 -12.56 -6.39
C ARG A 160 -0.45 -13.95 -5.80
N PHE A 161 0.47 -14.30 -4.91
CA PHE A 161 0.43 -15.55 -4.17
C PHE A 161 0.54 -15.31 -2.66
N ILE A 162 0.28 -16.34 -1.85
CA ILE A 162 0.06 -16.20 -0.41
C ILE A 162 1.24 -15.58 0.36
N ASN A 163 2.47 -15.69 -0.16
CA ASN A 163 3.66 -15.14 0.49
C ASN A 163 4.00 -13.70 0.05
N ASP A 164 3.20 -13.09 -0.82
CA ASP A 164 3.28 -11.66 -1.12
C ASP A 164 2.56 -10.88 -0.02
N PHE A 165 3.17 -10.81 1.15
CA PHE A 165 2.63 -10.08 2.29
C PHE A 165 2.58 -8.57 2.02
N SER A 166 1.82 -7.87 2.84
CA SER A 166 1.57 -6.43 2.83
C SER A 166 0.38 -6.00 1.96
N ALA A 167 -0.57 -5.35 2.60
CA ALA A 167 -1.62 -4.59 1.94
C ALA A 167 -1.31 -3.08 1.92
N ALA A 168 -0.04 -2.69 2.16
CA ALA A 168 0.32 -1.28 2.36
C ALA A 168 0.10 -0.40 1.12
N CYS A 169 0.22 -0.94 -0.11
CA CYS A 169 -0.05 -0.17 -1.31
C CYS A 169 -0.61 -1.05 -2.43
N TYR A 170 -1.85 -0.79 -2.83
CA TYR A 170 -2.48 -1.50 -3.94
C TYR A 170 -3.54 -0.66 -4.65
N ILE A 171 -3.76 -0.94 -5.92
CA ILE A 171 -4.89 -0.43 -6.69
C ILE A 171 -6.04 -1.46 -6.64
N ILE A 172 -7.27 -0.98 -6.54
CA ILE A 172 -8.49 -1.79 -6.54
C ILE A 172 -9.50 -1.21 -7.52
N THR A 173 -10.12 -2.07 -8.33
CA THR A 173 -11.19 -1.67 -9.24
C THR A 173 -12.53 -1.57 -8.49
N ARG A 174 -13.45 -0.72 -8.99
CA ARG A 174 -14.80 -0.58 -8.44
C ARG A 174 -15.55 -1.90 -8.43
N HIS A 175 -15.47 -2.65 -9.53
CA HIS A 175 -16.12 -3.95 -9.63
C HIS A 175 -15.71 -4.88 -8.48
N HIS A 176 -14.41 -4.94 -8.17
CA HIS A 176 -13.91 -5.77 -7.09
C HIS A 176 -14.26 -5.20 -5.71
N ALA A 177 -14.18 -3.88 -5.54
CA ALA A 177 -14.57 -3.18 -4.31
C ALA A 177 -16.03 -3.50 -3.94
N GLU A 178 -16.95 -3.43 -4.89
CA GLU A 178 -18.36 -3.82 -4.69
C GLU A 178 -18.52 -5.29 -4.31
N LYS A 179 -17.73 -6.19 -4.91
CA LYS A 179 -17.70 -7.62 -4.54
C LYS A 179 -17.22 -7.80 -3.10
N VAL A 180 -16.15 -7.11 -2.69
CA VAL A 180 -15.63 -7.17 -1.31
C VAL A 180 -16.69 -6.69 -0.32
N LEU A 181 -17.38 -5.57 -0.59
CA LEU A 181 -18.47 -5.11 0.27
C LEU A 181 -19.60 -6.14 0.37
N LYS A 182 -20.00 -6.74 -0.75
CA LYS A 182 -21.00 -7.82 -0.75
C LYS A 182 -20.61 -9.00 0.13
N LEU A 183 -19.33 -9.36 0.14
CA LEU A 183 -18.82 -10.47 0.93
C LEU A 183 -18.76 -10.13 2.43
N HIS A 184 -18.37 -8.91 2.78
CA HIS A 184 -17.97 -8.58 4.14
C HIS A 184 -18.90 -7.59 4.87
N GLN A 185 -19.63 -6.71 4.17
CA GLN A 185 -20.52 -5.75 4.83
C GLN A 185 -21.85 -6.38 5.24
N ARG A 186 -22.31 -6.10 6.46
CA ARG A 186 -23.59 -6.56 7.04
C ARG A 186 -24.30 -5.39 7.73
N GLY A 187 -24.90 -4.48 6.92
CA GLY A 187 -25.43 -3.22 7.40
C GLY A 187 -24.30 -2.32 7.90
N ASN A 188 -24.34 -1.95 9.18
CA ASN A 188 -23.29 -1.15 9.81
C ASN A 188 -22.13 -1.98 10.40
N PHE A 189 -22.14 -3.28 10.20
CA PHE A 189 -21.14 -4.21 10.74
C PHE A 189 -20.33 -4.87 9.65
N TRP A 190 -19.19 -5.44 10.03
CA TRP A 190 -18.33 -6.22 9.17
C TRP A 190 -18.32 -7.70 9.55
N LYS A 191 -18.24 -8.56 8.56
CA LYS A 191 -18.07 -10.00 8.75
C LYS A 191 -16.76 -10.44 8.11
N ILE A 192 -15.79 -10.80 8.95
CA ILE A 192 -14.43 -11.19 8.55
C ILE A 192 -14.08 -12.61 9.02
N ASP A 193 -15.04 -13.52 8.98
CA ASP A 193 -14.82 -14.86 9.48
C ASP A 193 -13.88 -15.70 8.59
N GLN A 194 -13.20 -16.66 9.21
CA GLN A 194 -12.20 -17.52 8.58
C GLN A 194 -12.77 -18.56 7.61
N ASN A 195 -14.10 -18.70 7.49
CA ASN A 195 -14.72 -19.67 6.59
C ASN A 195 -14.50 -19.32 5.11
N ILE A 196 -14.07 -18.09 4.81
CA ILE A 196 -13.86 -17.63 3.44
C ILE A 196 -12.40 -17.82 3.02
N LYS A 197 -11.46 -17.57 3.94
CA LYS A 197 -10.01 -17.66 3.72
C LYS A 197 -9.31 -18.20 4.97
N PRO A 198 -8.11 -18.78 4.83
CA PRO A 198 -7.34 -19.34 5.95
C PRO A 198 -7.04 -18.31 7.04
N ARG A 199 -6.80 -17.06 6.64
CA ARG A 199 -6.61 -15.93 7.53
C ARG A 199 -7.63 -14.85 7.15
N ALA A 200 -8.07 -14.07 8.13
CA ALA A 200 -9.01 -12.97 7.90
C ALA A 200 -8.30 -11.60 7.79
N VAL A 201 -7.03 -11.60 7.38
CA VAL A 201 -6.21 -10.39 7.16
C VAL A 201 -6.54 -9.71 5.83
N SER A 202 -6.13 -8.46 5.69
CA SER A 202 -6.45 -7.61 4.53
C SER A 202 -6.06 -8.26 3.21
N GLU A 203 -4.87 -8.87 3.14
CA GLU A 203 -4.36 -9.53 1.94
C GLU A 203 -5.28 -10.66 1.48
N ASP A 204 -5.68 -11.54 2.40
CA ASP A 204 -6.47 -12.71 2.08
C ASP A 204 -7.92 -12.33 1.73
N LEU A 205 -8.51 -11.38 2.45
CA LEU A 205 -9.91 -11.00 2.24
C LEU A 205 -10.11 -10.08 1.03
N ILE A 206 -9.15 -9.23 0.72
CA ILE A 206 -9.26 -8.20 -0.30
C ILE A 206 -8.48 -8.59 -1.55
N LEU A 207 -7.18 -8.83 -1.42
CA LEU A 207 -6.31 -9.03 -2.59
C LEU A 207 -6.49 -10.42 -3.20
N ASP A 208 -6.69 -11.47 -2.39
CA ASP A 208 -6.88 -12.85 -2.86
C ASP A 208 -8.33 -13.22 -3.17
N SER A 209 -9.27 -12.31 -2.98
CA SER A 209 -10.67 -12.57 -3.30
C SER A 209 -11.04 -12.32 -4.77
N GLY A 210 -10.08 -11.88 -5.58
CA GLY A 210 -10.24 -11.58 -7.00
C GLY A 210 -9.03 -11.99 -7.84
N LYS A 211 -8.94 -11.43 -9.05
CA LYS A 211 -7.76 -11.53 -9.91
C LYS A 211 -6.70 -10.55 -9.41
N GLY A 212 -5.93 -10.99 -8.41
CA GLY A 212 -4.86 -10.23 -7.81
C GLY A 212 -3.56 -10.41 -8.57
N TYR A 213 -2.87 -9.29 -8.78
CA TYR A 213 -1.52 -9.25 -9.32
C TYR A 213 -0.60 -8.52 -8.34
N ALA A 214 0.71 -8.70 -8.51
CA ALA A 214 1.71 -8.02 -7.71
C ALA A 214 2.90 -7.59 -8.58
N VAL A 215 3.46 -6.43 -8.29
CA VAL A 215 4.72 -5.93 -8.85
C VAL A 215 5.33 -4.92 -7.85
N PRO A 216 6.50 -5.21 -7.25
CA PRO A 216 7.06 -4.43 -6.16
C PRO A 216 7.77 -3.17 -6.66
N ILE A 217 7.01 -2.13 -6.95
CA ILE A 217 7.54 -0.86 -7.47
C ILE A 217 7.61 0.25 -6.42
N PHE A 218 6.91 0.11 -5.29
CA PHE A 218 6.98 1.02 -4.15
C PHE A 218 7.50 0.30 -2.90
N ASN A 219 7.96 1.08 -1.94
CA ASN A 219 8.52 0.60 -0.69
C ASN A 219 7.72 1.10 0.52
N TYR A 220 8.18 0.87 1.71
CA TYR A 220 7.58 1.29 2.98
C TYR A 220 8.66 1.75 3.96
N LYS A 221 8.24 2.48 5.02
CA LYS A 221 9.12 3.01 6.06
C LYS A 221 9.08 2.13 7.30
N LEU A 222 10.25 1.58 7.70
CA LEU A 222 10.39 0.82 8.95
C LEU A 222 10.69 1.71 10.16
N ASN A 223 11.34 2.84 9.96
CA ASN A 223 11.75 3.75 11.05
C ASN A 223 10.58 4.47 11.74
N MET A 224 9.37 4.23 11.32
CA MET A 224 8.13 4.73 11.94
C MET A 224 7.46 3.69 12.85
N GLY A 225 8.09 2.55 13.04
CA GLY A 225 7.55 1.40 13.79
C GLY A 225 6.49 0.63 13.01
N SER A 226 6.13 -0.55 13.52
CA SER A 226 4.96 -1.30 13.06
C SER A 226 3.86 -1.18 14.13
N ALA A 227 2.63 -0.91 13.72
CA ALA A 227 1.49 -0.89 14.62
C ALA A 227 0.95 -2.31 14.94
N ILE A 228 1.40 -3.33 14.20
CA ILE A 228 0.82 -4.67 14.21
C ILE A 228 1.84 -5.74 14.60
N HIS A 229 3.05 -5.70 14.03
CA HIS A 229 4.07 -6.74 14.15
C HIS A 229 5.46 -6.14 14.35
N GLU A 230 5.73 -5.55 15.52
CA GLU A 230 7.06 -5.00 15.83
C GLU A 230 8.14 -6.09 15.81
N GLU A 231 7.80 -7.31 16.22
CA GLU A 231 8.70 -8.46 16.27
C GLU A 231 9.20 -8.92 14.88
N HIS A 232 8.49 -8.59 13.80
CA HIS A 232 8.88 -8.98 12.44
C HIS A 232 9.84 -8.00 11.77
N ILE A 233 10.03 -6.79 12.33
CA ILE A 233 10.84 -5.73 11.72
C ILE A 233 12.27 -6.21 11.48
N ASP A 234 12.90 -6.78 12.49
CA ASP A 234 14.31 -7.23 12.43
C ASP A 234 14.48 -8.61 11.78
N ILE A 235 13.38 -9.35 11.56
CA ILE A 235 13.44 -10.72 11.05
C ILE A 235 13.48 -10.72 9.52
N PHE A 236 12.55 -10.06 8.84
CA PHE A 236 12.46 -10.07 7.38
C PHE A 236 11.95 -8.79 6.74
N HIS A 237 11.28 -7.89 7.48
CA HIS A 237 10.80 -6.63 6.91
C HIS A 237 11.96 -5.76 6.46
N LYS A 238 13.02 -5.67 7.27
CA LYS A 238 14.20 -4.86 6.97
C LYS A 238 14.92 -5.36 5.72
N ASP A 239 15.18 -6.65 5.63
CA ASP A 239 15.86 -7.23 4.47
C ASP A 239 15.06 -7.03 3.18
N SER A 240 13.73 -7.19 3.24
CA SER A 240 12.84 -6.93 2.10
C SER A 240 12.87 -5.46 1.69
N GLN A 241 12.78 -4.54 2.65
CA GLN A 241 12.80 -3.10 2.40
C GLN A 241 14.12 -2.62 1.81
N GLU A 242 15.25 -2.98 2.45
CA GLU A 242 16.58 -2.59 2.00
C GLU A 242 16.93 -3.24 0.66
N GLY A 243 16.57 -4.50 0.47
CA GLY A 243 16.76 -5.22 -0.79
C GLY A 243 16.06 -4.54 -1.95
N LEU A 244 14.79 -4.18 -1.78
CA LEU A 244 14.02 -3.49 -2.81
C LEU A 244 14.55 -2.08 -3.08
N GLU A 245 14.91 -1.32 -2.04
CA GLU A 245 15.48 0.02 -2.19
C GLU A 245 16.80 -0.02 -2.96
N ASN A 246 17.70 -0.93 -2.59
CA ASN A 246 18.99 -1.10 -3.26
C ASN A 246 18.82 -1.54 -4.72
N TYR A 247 17.90 -2.47 -4.98
CA TYR A 247 17.60 -2.90 -6.34
C TYR A 247 17.19 -1.72 -7.24
N TRP A 248 16.23 -0.90 -6.81
CA TRP A 248 15.78 0.25 -7.57
C TRP A 248 16.87 1.31 -7.74
N LYS A 249 17.67 1.58 -6.70
CA LYS A 249 18.81 2.51 -6.79
C LYS A 249 19.86 2.08 -7.81
N GLN A 250 20.15 0.79 -7.87
CA GLN A 250 21.21 0.25 -8.74
C GLN A 250 20.74 0.03 -10.18
N ASN A 251 19.51 -0.43 -10.37
CA ASN A 251 19.04 -0.93 -11.66
C ASN A 251 17.92 -0.09 -12.29
N GLY A 252 17.27 0.78 -11.53
CA GLY A 252 16.01 1.41 -11.94
C GLY A 252 16.08 2.21 -13.24
N GLN A 253 17.25 2.77 -13.59
CA GLN A 253 17.45 3.49 -14.86
C GLN A 253 17.59 2.55 -16.07
N ASP A 254 18.02 1.32 -15.86
CA ASP A 254 18.29 0.34 -16.92
C ASP A 254 17.13 -0.65 -17.09
N ILE A 255 16.18 -0.65 -16.15
CA ILE A 255 15.00 -1.52 -16.21
C ILE A 255 14.12 -1.12 -17.40
N LYS A 256 13.90 -2.07 -18.29
CA LYS A 256 12.91 -1.94 -19.35
C LYS A 256 11.54 -2.29 -18.82
N LEU A 257 10.64 -1.32 -18.89
CA LEU A 257 9.27 -1.51 -18.37
C LEU A 257 8.55 -2.68 -19.05
N GLU A 258 8.84 -2.92 -20.31
CA GLU A 258 8.31 -4.07 -21.05
C GLU A 258 8.67 -5.40 -20.37
N GLU A 259 9.90 -5.54 -19.90
CA GLU A 259 10.39 -6.75 -19.25
C GLU A 259 9.83 -6.89 -17.82
N LEU A 260 9.71 -5.76 -17.10
CA LEU A 260 9.13 -5.71 -15.75
C LEU A 260 7.66 -6.12 -15.75
N MET A 261 6.90 -5.68 -16.76
CA MET A 261 5.45 -5.84 -16.84
C MET A 261 5.01 -7.05 -17.68
N ILE A 262 5.93 -7.89 -18.14
CA ILE A 262 5.57 -9.22 -18.67
C ILE A 262 5.07 -10.06 -17.49
N LEU A 263 3.84 -10.56 -17.63
CA LEU A 263 3.27 -11.46 -16.63
C LEU A 263 4.10 -12.74 -16.51
N ASP A 264 4.66 -12.96 -15.32
CA ASP A 264 5.30 -14.21 -14.98
C ASP A 264 4.26 -15.19 -14.40
N GLU A 265 3.84 -16.14 -15.20
CA GLU A 265 2.82 -17.12 -14.83
C GLU A 265 3.34 -18.23 -13.91
N TYR A 266 4.65 -18.32 -13.70
CA TYR A 266 5.27 -19.42 -12.94
C TYR A 266 5.45 -19.07 -11.46
N VAL A 267 5.41 -17.80 -11.09
CA VAL A 267 5.51 -17.37 -9.69
C VAL A 267 4.35 -17.97 -8.88
N GLY A 268 4.67 -18.50 -7.71
CA GLY A 268 3.70 -19.21 -6.86
C GLY A 268 3.40 -20.66 -7.28
N ARG A 269 3.86 -21.10 -8.45
CA ARG A 269 3.74 -22.51 -8.89
C ARG A 269 5.00 -23.32 -8.60
N LEU A 270 6.12 -22.65 -8.34
CA LEU A 270 7.38 -23.30 -7.99
C LEU A 270 7.40 -23.63 -6.48
N PRO A 271 8.03 -24.76 -6.09
CA PRO A 271 8.22 -25.03 -4.68
C PRO A 271 9.10 -23.95 -4.04
N PRO A 272 8.93 -23.63 -2.74
CA PRO A 272 9.67 -22.56 -2.06
C PRO A 272 11.19 -22.58 -2.25
N GLN A 273 11.76 -23.75 -2.43
CA GLN A 273 13.21 -23.95 -2.66
C GLN A 273 13.72 -23.38 -4.01
N ALA A 274 12.83 -23.16 -4.98
CA ALA A 274 13.19 -22.62 -6.28
C ALA A 274 13.39 -21.09 -6.27
N TYR A 275 12.92 -20.40 -5.24
CA TYR A 275 13.03 -18.94 -5.09
C TYR A 275 14.32 -18.49 -4.42
N VAL A 276 15.08 -19.40 -3.82
CA VAL A 276 16.32 -19.10 -3.04
C VAL A 276 17.56 -18.96 -3.96
N GLN A 277 17.44 -19.22 -5.25
CA GLN A 277 18.59 -19.29 -6.18
C GLN A 277 18.56 -18.26 -7.31
N GLN A 278 17.74 -17.23 -7.22
CA GLN A 278 17.76 -16.11 -8.16
C GLN A 278 17.99 -14.79 -7.41
#